data_72b43c0041ab913c66cfd84131756a2f
#
_entry.id   72b43c0041ab913c66cfd84131756a2f
#
_cell.length_a   1.000
_cell.length_b   1.000
_cell.length_c   1.000
_cell.angle_alpha   90.00
_cell.angle_beta   90.00
_cell.angle_gamma   90.00
#
_symmetry.space_group_name_H-M   'P 1'
#
loop_
_entity.id
_entity.type
_entity.pdbx_description
1 polymer ?
#
loop_
_entity_poly.entity_id
_entity_poly.type
_entity_poly.pdbx_seq_one_letter_code
_entity_poly.pdbx_strand_id
1 'polypeptide(L)' 'MEKKKKLKGGMLITARDIQIITGSISDESARREHRTVRDALGKTKPRLSIKEYCDYWELNLEETLNFLNENR' A
#
# COMPACT_ATOMS: atom_id res chain seq x y z
N MET A 1 -7.91 -27.39 3.27
CA MET A 1 -7.04 -26.39 3.86
C MET A 1 -6.84 -25.22 2.93
N GLU A 2 -7.06 -24.05 3.42
CA GLU A 2 -6.93 -22.86 2.58
C GLU A 2 -5.53 -22.31 2.60
N LYS A 3 -5.06 -21.97 1.42
CA LYS A 3 -3.78 -21.31 1.29
C LYS A 3 -3.99 -19.80 1.35
N LYS A 4 -3.17 -19.13 2.12
CA LYS A 4 -3.15 -17.69 2.06
C LYS A 4 -2.79 -17.24 0.67
N LYS A 5 -3.57 -16.31 0.13
CA LYS A 5 -3.23 -15.71 -1.15
C LYS A 5 -2.02 -14.82 -0.97
N LYS A 6 -1.05 -14.97 -1.85
CA LYS A 6 0.07 -14.05 -1.86
C LYS A 6 -0.35 -12.73 -2.46
N LEU A 7 0.08 -11.64 -1.86
CA LEU A 7 -0.19 -10.33 -2.41
C LEU A 7 0.64 -10.10 -3.66
N LYS A 8 0.08 -9.37 -4.58
CA LYS A 8 0.75 -9.03 -5.83
C LYS A 8 0.80 -7.52 -5.99
N GLY A 9 1.82 -7.05 -6.73
CA GLY A 9 2.01 -5.61 -6.90
C GLY A 9 0.83 -4.90 -7.54
N GLY A 10 0.04 -5.60 -8.36
CA GLY A 10 -1.14 -5.00 -8.98
C GLY A 10 -2.34 -4.87 -8.07
N MET A 11 -2.29 -5.46 -6.88
CA MET A 11 -3.41 -5.34 -5.94
C MET A 11 -3.45 -3.93 -5.35
N LEU A 12 -4.66 -3.52 -4.97
CA LEU A 12 -4.83 -2.17 -4.43
C LEU A 12 -4.31 -2.09 -3.00
N ILE A 13 -3.65 -0.98 -2.71
CA ILE A 13 -3.19 -0.70 -1.36
C ILE A 13 -4.29 0.09 -0.65
N THR A 14 -4.47 -0.17 0.65
CA THR A 14 -5.48 0.51 1.44
C THR A 14 -4.80 1.38 2.49
N ALA A 15 -5.58 2.25 3.14
CA ALA A 15 -5.05 3.05 4.23
C ALA A 15 -4.52 2.15 5.35
N ARG A 16 -5.18 1.01 5.58
CA ARG A 16 -4.72 0.06 6.58
C ARG A 16 -3.34 -0.48 6.23
N ASP A 17 -3.11 -0.77 4.95
CA ASP A 17 -1.81 -1.24 4.49
C ASP A 17 -0.74 -0.18 4.75
N ILE A 18 -1.07 1.08 4.52
CA ILE A 18 -0.13 2.17 4.77
C ILE A 18 0.20 2.25 6.26
N GLN A 19 -0.79 2.06 7.12
CA GLN A 19 -0.54 2.03 8.57
C GLN A 19 0.43 0.91 8.92
N ILE A 20 0.27 -0.25 8.30
CA ILE A 20 1.14 -1.39 8.54
C ILE A 20 2.56 -1.08 8.09
N ILE A 21 2.71 -0.52 6.90
CA ILE A 21 4.02 -0.22 6.31
C ILE A 21 4.76 0.84 7.13
N THR A 22 4.05 1.85 7.59
CA THR A 22 4.67 3.00 8.26
C THR A 22 4.81 2.81 9.76
N GLY A 23 4.26 1.74 10.31
CA GLY A 23 4.42 1.43 11.73
C GLY A 23 3.51 2.22 12.63
N SER A 24 2.25 2.31 12.30
CA SER A 24 1.19 2.81 13.20
C SER A 24 0.96 4.32 13.17
N ILE A 25 0.95 4.90 11.99
CA ILE A 25 0.43 6.27 11.90
C ILE A 25 -1.09 6.20 12.05
N SER A 26 -1.71 7.34 12.33
CA SER A 26 -3.15 7.37 12.51
C SER A 26 -3.87 7.03 11.21
N ASP A 27 -5.13 6.59 11.33
CA ASP A 27 -5.96 6.30 10.16
C ASP A 27 -6.09 7.53 9.27
N GLU A 28 -6.27 8.70 9.87
CA GLU A 28 -6.39 9.93 9.11
C GLU A 28 -5.11 10.25 8.35
N SER A 29 -3.96 10.06 8.99
CA SER A 29 -2.68 10.29 8.33
C SER A 29 -2.46 9.31 7.19
N ALA A 30 -2.86 8.05 7.38
CA ALA A 30 -2.72 7.04 6.34
C ALA A 30 -3.59 7.38 5.13
N ARG A 31 -4.81 7.85 5.36
CA ARG A 31 -5.70 8.26 4.28
C ARG A 31 -5.15 9.46 3.54
N ARG A 32 -4.55 10.39 4.27
CA ARG A 32 -3.94 11.57 3.67
C ARG A 32 -2.76 11.18 2.82
N GLU A 33 -1.94 10.26 3.30
CA GLU A 33 -0.79 9.80 2.52
C GLU A 33 -1.24 9.09 1.25
N HIS A 34 -2.25 8.25 1.36
CA HIS A 34 -2.82 7.57 0.20
C HIS A 34 -3.26 8.58 -0.85
N ARG A 35 -3.95 9.63 -0.41
CA ARG A 35 -4.42 10.68 -1.30
C ARG A 35 -3.25 11.45 -1.91
N THR A 36 -2.23 11.74 -1.11
CA THR A 36 -1.06 12.47 -1.58
C THR A 36 -0.38 11.73 -2.73
N VAL A 37 -0.22 10.42 -2.58
CA VAL A 37 0.43 9.62 -3.63
C VAL A 37 -0.45 9.59 -4.87
N ARG A 38 -1.76 9.42 -4.71
CA ARG A 38 -2.67 9.42 -5.85
C ARG A 38 -2.61 10.74 -6.62
N ASP A 39 -2.61 11.84 -5.88
CA ASP A 39 -2.54 13.16 -6.50
C ASP A 39 -1.22 13.33 -7.25
N ALA A 40 -0.13 12.89 -6.66
CA ALA A 40 1.18 13.00 -7.28
C ALA A 40 1.26 12.18 -8.57
N LEU A 41 0.55 11.06 -8.63
CA LEU A 41 0.54 10.20 -9.80
C LEU A 41 -0.55 10.57 -10.82
N GLY A 42 -1.31 11.62 -10.54
CA GLY A 42 -2.37 12.07 -11.45
C GLY A 42 -3.57 11.13 -11.52
N LYS A 43 -3.81 10.38 -10.47
CA LYS A 43 -4.95 9.45 -10.44
C LYS A 43 -6.25 10.22 -10.26
N THR A 44 -7.25 9.88 -11.06
CA THR A 44 -8.58 10.49 -10.94
C THR A 44 -9.51 9.67 -10.07
N LYS A 45 -9.21 8.40 -9.85
CA LYS A 45 -10.03 7.51 -9.03
C LYS A 45 -9.27 7.13 -7.76
N PRO A 46 -9.99 6.80 -6.68
CA PRO A 46 -9.33 6.47 -5.41
C PRO A 46 -8.74 5.06 -5.42
N ARG A 47 -7.94 4.76 -6.42
CA ARG A 47 -7.29 3.47 -6.56
C ARG A 47 -5.79 3.65 -6.69
N LEU A 48 -5.07 2.89 -5.89
CA LEU A 48 -3.62 2.97 -5.88
C LEU A 48 -3.12 1.54 -5.68
N SER A 49 -2.27 1.06 -6.60
CA SER A 49 -1.72 -0.28 -6.45
C SER A 49 -0.54 -0.25 -5.49
N ILE A 50 -0.25 -1.42 -4.91
CA ILE A 50 0.90 -1.54 -4.01
C ILE A 50 2.18 -1.18 -4.77
N LYS A 51 2.29 -1.61 -6.03
CA LYS A 51 3.45 -1.30 -6.85
C LYS A 51 3.61 0.20 -7.05
N GLU A 52 2.51 0.90 -7.33
CA GLU A 52 2.57 2.35 -7.53
C GLU A 52 3.01 3.06 -6.26
N TYR A 53 2.53 2.62 -5.12
CA TYR A 53 2.92 3.19 -3.84
C TYR A 53 4.41 2.95 -3.58
N CYS A 54 4.88 1.74 -3.84
CA CYS A 54 6.30 1.43 -3.66
C CYS A 54 7.18 2.23 -4.61
N ASP A 55 6.75 2.38 -5.85
CA ASP A 55 7.50 3.16 -6.83
C ASP A 55 7.61 4.62 -6.39
N TYR A 56 6.53 5.17 -5.87
CA TYR A 56 6.52 6.57 -5.42
C TYR A 56 7.52 6.81 -4.30
N TRP A 57 7.55 5.89 -3.33
CA TRP A 57 8.43 6.03 -2.16
C TRP A 57 9.76 5.33 -2.33
N GLU A 58 10.02 4.75 -3.50
CA GLU A 58 11.24 4.00 -3.79
C GLU A 58 11.46 2.86 -2.80
N LEU A 59 10.37 2.16 -2.50
CA LEU A 59 10.41 1.00 -1.63
C LEU A 59 10.63 -0.27 -2.45
N ASN A 60 11.25 -1.28 -1.83
CA ASN A 60 11.40 -2.57 -2.47
C ASN A 60 10.05 -3.27 -2.49
N LEU A 61 9.54 -3.52 -3.70
CA LEU A 61 8.21 -4.10 -3.86
C LEU A 61 8.09 -5.47 -3.20
N GLU A 62 9.08 -6.33 -3.43
CA GLU A 62 9.00 -7.69 -2.90
C GLU A 62 9.02 -7.71 -1.38
N GLU A 63 9.88 -6.91 -0.77
CA GLU A 63 9.93 -6.83 0.68
C GLU A 63 8.64 -6.26 1.25
N THR A 64 8.08 -5.26 0.58
CA THR A 64 6.83 -4.66 1.02
C THR A 64 5.69 -5.67 0.94
N LEU A 65 5.63 -6.42 -0.16
CA LEU A 65 4.60 -7.44 -0.33
C LEU A 65 4.71 -8.52 0.75
N ASN A 66 5.93 -8.95 1.04
CA ASN A 66 6.14 -9.96 2.08
C ASN A 66 5.72 -9.43 3.45
N PHE A 67 6.07 -8.19 3.74
CA PHE A 67 5.72 -7.58 5.02
C PHE A 67 4.20 -7.45 5.16
N LEU A 68 3.52 -7.00 4.12
CA LEU A 68 2.07 -6.88 4.14
C LEU A 68 1.41 -8.24 4.26
N ASN A 69 1.94 -9.24 3.56
CA ASN A 69 1.39 -10.58 3.60
C ASN A 69 1.45 -11.17 5.00
N GLU A 70 2.47 -10.82 5.77
CA GLU A 70 2.62 -11.31 7.13
C GLU A 70 1.77 -10.54 8.13
N ASN A 71 1.43 -9.29 7.83
CA ASN A 71 0.78 -8.41 8.79
C ASN A 71 -0.63 -7.98 8.42
N ARG A 72 -1.13 -8.41 7.29
CA ARG A 72 -2.46 -8.01 6.83
C ARG A 72 -3.60 -8.74 7.54
#